data_8f894c9bb5aedff1894f2b4359105bf3
#
_entry.id   8f894c9bb5aedff1894f2b4359105bf3
#
_cell.length_a   1.000
_cell.length_b   1.000
_cell.length_c   1.000
_cell.angle_alpha   90.00
_cell.angle_beta   90.00
_cell.angle_gamma   90.00
#
_symmetry.space_group_name_H-M   'P 1'
#
loop_
_entity.id
_entity.type
_entity.pdbx_description
1 polymer ?
#
loop_
_entity_poly.entity_id
_entity_poly.type
_entity_poly.pdbx_seq_one_letter_code
_entity_poly.pdbx_strand_id
1 'polypeptide(L)'
;PMVNIIGDEGMGIYSAAFEVYNILLIISSYGMPMAVSKMVSAKCTKKEYKGAYRVFRYSMVFSIFSGGLMALFVFFGAGWIERTFFSSFQGISIPLRVLAPTIFVVAVMGTLRGLFQGKNTMLPTAVSQILEQIVNAVVSIVAAYYLMSDHSASKNLSAWGAAGGTVGTLLGAASALLFLGMIYTLYRPVLRRQARRDRITPRESAADYYKLILWTVIPIILSQTVYQLSGIIDVTIFNFAMEARGVNATVISTLQGIYSTKYRLLVSVPIAVSTAIASSMIPSLVASVTTGDRRAIKDKVTMAVKFNMIIAFPSAVGLAILAQPIIRLLFPASDYVTGGMMLMTGSTCIIFYALSTVTSGVLQSIDRMNLPVMHSLISLAIHVVVVFTLLRFTGMGAYALVFGNVTYPLVVCFLNGRSVSRNLGFKQEVVKTFCVPFLSSVVMGILTFVVYELFFIVSHRIYVAIVPALVVAVASYFALVLKLQGLSRSELYEFPMGRKMSIVADKFHLLND
;
A
#
# COMPACT_ATOMS: atom_id res chain seq x y z
N PRO A 1 15.24 2.02 -10.76
CA PRO A 1 15.75 2.50 -12.07
C PRO A 1 15.26 3.90 -12.40
N MET A 2 13.95 4.20 -12.28
CA MET A 2 13.36 5.49 -12.64
C MET A 2 13.99 6.67 -11.86
N VAL A 3 14.22 6.54 -10.54
CA VAL A 3 14.91 7.57 -9.73
C VAL A 3 16.27 7.94 -10.30
N ASN A 4 17.02 6.97 -10.83
CA ASN A 4 18.34 7.20 -11.41
C ASN A 4 18.30 7.96 -12.76
N ILE A 5 17.12 8.07 -13.37
CA ILE A 5 16.90 8.79 -14.63
C ILE A 5 16.37 10.19 -14.35
N ILE A 6 15.28 10.30 -13.56
CA ILE A 6 14.59 11.58 -13.37
C ILE A 6 15.05 12.35 -12.12
N GLY A 7 15.93 11.75 -11.30
CA GLY A 7 16.44 12.35 -10.07
C GLY A 7 15.41 12.46 -8.96
N ASP A 8 15.84 12.99 -7.81
CA ASP A 8 14.98 13.14 -6.62
C ASP A 8 13.90 14.23 -6.82
N GLU A 9 14.22 15.30 -7.52
CA GLU A 9 13.27 16.37 -7.84
C GLU A 9 12.12 15.84 -8.71
N GLY A 10 12.45 15.14 -9.81
CA GLY A 10 11.45 14.53 -10.68
C GLY A 10 10.58 13.50 -9.95
N MET A 11 11.17 12.73 -9.02
CA MET A 11 10.42 11.81 -8.17
C MET A 11 9.51 12.54 -7.16
N GLY A 12 9.90 13.73 -6.70
CA GLY A 12 9.05 14.58 -5.88
C GLY A 12 7.80 15.02 -6.63
N ILE A 13 7.97 15.53 -7.85
CA ILE A 13 6.86 15.93 -8.74
C ILE A 13 5.98 14.72 -9.08
N TYR A 14 6.60 13.57 -9.41
CA TYR A 14 5.90 12.32 -9.69
C TYR A 14 5.04 11.88 -8.50
N SER A 15 5.62 11.84 -7.29
CA SER A 15 4.89 11.40 -6.10
C SER A 15 3.74 12.33 -5.73
N ALA A 16 3.93 13.65 -5.84
CA ALA A 16 2.88 14.64 -5.60
C ALA A 16 1.72 14.49 -6.61
N ALA A 17 2.04 14.28 -7.90
CA ALA A 17 1.03 14.02 -8.92
C ALA A 17 0.26 12.71 -8.64
N PHE A 18 0.94 11.66 -8.16
CA PHE A 18 0.31 10.39 -7.79
C PHE A 18 -0.60 10.51 -6.56
N GLU A 19 -0.29 11.33 -5.57
CA GLU A 19 -1.18 11.54 -4.42
C GLU A 19 -2.50 12.20 -4.87
N VAL A 20 -2.44 13.20 -5.75
CA VAL A 20 -3.65 13.81 -6.36
C VAL A 20 -4.42 12.78 -7.16
N TYR A 21 -3.74 12.04 -8.04
CA TYR A 21 -4.33 10.99 -8.86
C TYR A 21 -5.03 9.92 -8.01
N ASN A 22 -4.39 9.43 -6.94
CA ASN A 22 -4.94 8.39 -6.09
C ASN A 22 -6.25 8.80 -5.42
N ILE A 23 -6.34 10.02 -4.90
CA ILE A 23 -7.60 10.52 -4.30
C ILE A 23 -8.71 10.59 -5.32
N LEU A 24 -8.42 11.16 -6.49
CA LEU A 24 -9.43 11.33 -7.53
C LEU A 24 -9.85 9.98 -8.12
N LEU A 25 -8.93 9.03 -8.20
CA LEU A 25 -9.21 7.65 -8.58
C LEU A 25 -10.12 6.97 -7.55
N ILE A 26 -9.86 7.15 -6.25
CA ILE A 26 -10.69 6.57 -5.19
C ILE A 26 -12.10 7.11 -5.27
N ILE A 27 -12.25 8.42 -5.38
CA ILE A 27 -13.56 9.07 -5.49
C ILE A 27 -14.33 8.60 -6.72
N SER A 28 -13.63 8.38 -7.85
CA SER A 28 -14.27 8.04 -9.12
C SER A 28 -14.59 6.54 -9.28
N SER A 29 -13.71 5.64 -8.81
CA SER A 29 -13.78 4.27 -9.30
C SER A 29 -13.11 3.19 -8.45
N TYR A 30 -12.33 3.53 -7.43
CA TYR A 30 -11.56 2.53 -6.68
C TYR A 30 -12.43 1.46 -6.02
N GLY A 31 -13.63 1.84 -5.55
CA GLY A 31 -14.61 0.91 -4.97
C GLY A 31 -15.33 0.02 -5.97
N MET A 32 -15.26 0.32 -7.27
CA MET A 32 -16.04 -0.37 -8.30
C MET A 32 -15.73 -1.87 -8.44
N PRO A 33 -14.47 -2.34 -8.45
CA PRO A 33 -14.19 -3.77 -8.53
C PRO A 33 -14.86 -4.56 -7.40
N MET A 34 -14.77 -4.06 -6.17
CA MET A 34 -15.33 -4.69 -4.98
C MET A 34 -16.86 -4.64 -4.96
N ALA A 35 -17.43 -3.48 -5.27
CA ALA A 35 -18.88 -3.30 -5.30
C ALA A 35 -19.55 -4.16 -6.38
N VAL A 36 -19.02 -4.14 -7.60
CA VAL A 36 -19.52 -4.95 -8.72
C VAL A 36 -19.37 -6.43 -8.41
N SER A 37 -18.22 -6.85 -7.89
CA SER A 37 -17.98 -8.24 -7.48
C SER A 37 -19.02 -8.70 -6.46
N LYS A 38 -19.26 -7.91 -5.40
CA LYS A 38 -20.25 -8.23 -4.36
C LYS A 38 -21.66 -8.34 -4.93
N MET A 39 -22.10 -7.36 -5.74
CA MET A 39 -23.44 -7.33 -6.31
C MET A 39 -23.65 -8.46 -7.34
N VAL A 40 -22.68 -8.69 -8.23
CA VAL A 40 -22.73 -9.79 -9.24
C VAL A 40 -22.75 -11.14 -8.55
N SER A 41 -21.90 -11.36 -7.55
CA SER A 41 -21.85 -12.61 -6.79
C SER A 41 -23.17 -12.88 -6.08
N ALA A 42 -23.75 -11.88 -5.39
CA ALA A 42 -25.04 -12.01 -4.72
C ALA A 42 -26.17 -12.41 -5.68
N LYS A 43 -26.24 -11.78 -6.87
CA LYS A 43 -27.22 -12.13 -7.90
C LYS A 43 -26.97 -13.52 -8.50
N CYS A 44 -25.71 -13.89 -8.73
CA CYS A 44 -25.34 -15.23 -9.24
C CYS A 44 -25.67 -16.35 -8.24
N THR A 45 -25.47 -16.15 -6.95
CA THR A 45 -25.82 -17.12 -5.89
C THR A 45 -27.34 -17.39 -5.87
N LYS A 46 -28.16 -16.36 -6.14
CA LYS A 46 -29.60 -16.50 -6.27
C LYS A 46 -30.05 -17.01 -7.65
N LYS A 47 -29.11 -17.36 -8.54
CA LYS A 47 -29.36 -17.75 -9.94
C LYS A 47 -30.03 -16.66 -10.79
N GLU A 48 -30.00 -15.40 -10.35
CA GLU A 48 -30.53 -14.21 -11.02
C GLU A 48 -29.51 -13.68 -12.07
N TYR A 49 -29.22 -14.46 -13.10
CA TYR A 49 -28.16 -14.14 -14.09
C TYR A 49 -28.48 -12.89 -14.92
N LYS A 50 -29.77 -12.63 -15.20
CA LYS A 50 -30.22 -11.43 -15.88
C LYS A 50 -30.00 -10.18 -15.02
N GLY A 51 -30.25 -10.31 -13.70
CA GLY A 51 -29.95 -9.28 -12.71
C GLY A 51 -28.45 -9.00 -12.61
N ALA A 52 -27.62 -10.04 -12.54
CA ALA A 52 -26.17 -9.91 -12.53
C ALA A 52 -25.62 -9.19 -13.79
N TYR A 53 -26.15 -9.54 -14.98
CA TYR A 53 -25.78 -8.86 -16.23
C TYR A 53 -26.22 -7.38 -16.28
N ARG A 54 -27.40 -7.06 -15.73
CA ARG A 54 -27.88 -5.68 -15.60
C ARG A 54 -27.04 -4.87 -14.63
N VAL A 55 -26.73 -5.41 -13.44
CA VAL A 55 -25.80 -4.78 -12.48
C VAL A 55 -24.49 -4.42 -13.18
N PHE A 56 -23.85 -5.36 -13.87
CA PHE A 56 -22.63 -5.10 -14.61
C PHE A 56 -22.79 -3.97 -15.65
N ARG A 57 -23.87 -4.00 -16.43
CA ARG A 57 -24.11 -3.01 -17.49
C ARG A 57 -24.33 -1.60 -16.91
N TYR A 58 -25.12 -1.47 -15.86
CA TYR A 58 -25.35 -0.17 -15.21
C TYR A 58 -24.10 0.34 -14.48
N SER A 59 -23.35 -0.57 -13.85
CA SER A 59 -22.06 -0.22 -13.27
C SER A 59 -21.04 0.24 -14.31
N MET A 60 -21.04 -0.35 -15.51
CA MET A 60 -20.18 0.07 -16.62
C MET A 60 -20.52 1.48 -17.08
N VAL A 61 -21.83 1.80 -17.25
CA VAL A 61 -22.28 3.14 -17.61
C VAL A 61 -21.89 4.15 -16.52
N PHE A 62 -22.10 3.78 -15.25
CA PHE A 62 -21.68 4.62 -14.12
C PHE A 62 -20.18 4.90 -14.12
N SER A 63 -19.35 3.88 -14.33
CA SER A 63 -17.87 4.01 -14.36
C SER A 63 -17.38 4.85 -15.54
N ILE A 64 -18.01 4.71 -16.72
CA ILE A 64 -17.70 5.54 -17.88
C ILE A 64 -18.02 7.00 -17.58
N PHE A 65 -19.17 7.27 -16.97
CA PHE A 65 -19.58 8.64 -16.65
C PHE A 65 -18.73 9.23 -15.52
N SER A 66 -18.61 8.54 -14.37
CA SER A 66 -17.85 9.05 -13.21
C SER A 66 -16.35 9.16 -13.51
N GLY A 67 -15.77 8.13 -14.11
CA GLY A 67 -14.35 8.13 -14.52
C GLY A 67 -14.07 9.16 -15.62
N GLY A 68 -14.96 9.31 -16.60
CA GLY A 68 -14.86 10.32 -17.67
C GLY A 68 -14.95 11.74 -17.12
N LEU A 69 -15.92 12.02 -16.26
CA LEU A 69 -16.08 13.34 -15.64
C LEU A 69 -14.84 13.71 -14.82
N MET A 70 -14.33 12.76 -14.03
CA MET A 70 -13.15 13.01 -13.21
C MET A 70 -11.88 13.16 -14.05
N ALA A 71 -11.73 12.38 -15.13
CA ALA A 71 -10.62 12.52 -16.07
C ALA A 71 -10.63 13.92 -16.74
N LEU A 72 -11.79 14.40 -17.17
CA LEU A 72 -11.93 15.75 -17.74
C LEU A 72 -11.63 16.83 -16.68
N PHE A 73 -12.12 16.66 -15.47
CA PHE A 73 -11.83 17.59 -14.37
C PHE A 73 -10.33 17.71 -14.12
N VAL A 74 -9.60 16.58 -14.06
CA VAL A 74 -8.15 16.60 -13.85
C VAL A 74 -7.42 17.20 -15.06
N PHE A 75 -7.80 16.81 -16.27
CA PHE A 75 -7.13 17.28 -17.49
C PHE A 75 -7.18 18.79 -17.65
N PHE A 76 -8.37 19.37 -17.48
CA PHE A 76 -8.56 20.83 -17.60
C PHE A 76 -8.19 21.57 -16.30
N GLY A 77 -8.39 20.95 -15.14
CA GLY A 77 -8.11 21.52 -13.83
C GLY A 77 -6.64 21.41 -13.37
N ALA A 78 -5.76 20.67 -14.10
CA ALA A 78 -4.38 20.43 -13.69
C ALA A 78 -3.61 21.72 -13.38
N GLY A 79 -3.75 22.76 -14.19
CA GLY A 79 -3.10 24.04 -13.96
C GLY A 79 -3.66 24.82 -12.77
N TRP A 80 -4.95 24.68 -12.45
CA TRP A 80 -5.54 25.23 -11.25
C TRP A 80 -5.05 24.50 -9.99
N ILE A 81 -4.99 23.15 -10.04
CA ILE A 81 -4.45 22.32 -8.95
C ILE A 81 -3.00 22.70 -8.65
N GLU A 82 -2.15 22.87 -9.68
CA GLU A 82 -0.77 23.29 -9.55
C GLU A 82 -0.67 24.64 -8.81
N ARG A 83 -1.37 25.66 -9.29
CA ARG A 83 -1.27 27.03 -8.72
C ARG A 83 -1.81 27.13 -7.30
N THR A 84 -2.85 26.35 -6.96
CA THR A 84 -3.56 26.48 -5.68
C THR A 84 -2.93 25.64 -4.58
N PHE A 85 -2.50 24.41 -4.90
CA PHE A 85 -2.08 23.44 -3.88
C PHE A 85 -0.62 23.02 -3.99
N PHE A 86 0.02 23.20 -5.15
CA PHE A 86 1.34 22.65 -5.44
C PHE A 86 2.25 23.65 -6.15
N SER A 87 2.23 24.91 -5.72
CA SER A 87 3.03 26.00 -6.30
C SER A 87 4.54 25.74 -6.31
N SER A 88 5.06 25.00 -5.32
CA SER A 88 6.47 24.57 -5.27
C SER A 88 6.81 23.40 -6.20
N PHE A 89 5.83 22.69 -6.73
CA PHE A 89 6.06 21.58 -7.67
C PHE A 89 5.86 22.05 -9.10
N GLN A 90 6.80 22.89 -9.58
CA GLN A 90 6.69 23.50 -10.92
C GLN A 90 6.55 22.45 -12.01
N GLY A 91 5.50 22.61 -12.84
CA GLY A 91 5.19 21.69 -13.94
C GLY A 91 4.45 20.42 -13.55
N ILE A 92 3.95 20.27 -12.32
CA ILE A 92 3.14 19.10 -11.90
C ILE A 92 1.89 18.91 -12.75
N SER A 93 1.39 19.96 -13.40
CA SER A 93 0.28 19.90 -14.36
C SER A 93 0.57 18.98 -15.56
N ILE A 94 1.83 18.80 -15.94
CA ILE A 94 2.24 17.95 -17.06
C ILE A 94 1.95 16.47 -16.73
N PRO A 95 2.52 15.86 -15.67
CA PRO A 95 2.19 14.48 -15.30
C PRO A 95 0.72 14.30 -14.89
N LEU A 96 0.05 15.31 -14.31
CA LEU A 96 -1.38 15.24 -13.99
C LEU A 96 -2.25 15.12 -15.25
N ARG A 97 -1.94 15.84 -16.32
CA ARG A 97 -2.65 15.71 -17.60
C ARG A 97 -2.45 14.34 -18.24
N VAL A 98 -1.28 13.73 -18.07
CA VAL A 98 -1.02 12.35 -18.53
C VAL A 98 -1.78 11.33 -17.67
N LEU A 99 -1.91 11.55 -16.36
CA LEU A 99 -2.67 10.69 -15.45
C LEU A 99 -4.20 10.83 -15.63
N ALA A 100 -4.68 11.95 -16.14
CA ALA A 100 -6.11 12.18 -16.29
C ALA A 100 -6.84 11.07 -17.07
N PRO A 101 -6.43 10.69 -18.31
CA PRO A 101 -7.07 9.59 -19.03
C PRO A 101 -6.91 8.24 -18.32
N THR A 102 -5.89 8.06 -17.48
CA THR A 102 -5.70 6.83 -16.71
C THR A 102 -6.86 6.61 -15.73
N ILE A 103 -7.42 7.68 -15.14
CA ILE A 103 -8.59 7.59 -14.26
C ILE A 103 -9.77 6.94 -14.97
N PHE A 104 -10.04 7.37 -16.20
CA PHE A 104 -11.09 6.79 -17.03
C PHE A 104 -10.83 5.31 -17.35
N VAL A 105 -9.61 4.99 -17.79
CA VAL A 105 -9.20 3.62 -18.13
C VAL A 105 -9.36 2.69 -16.93
N VAL A 106 -8.90 3.11 -15.75
CA VAL A 106 -8.97 2.31 -14.51
C VAL A 106 -10.41 2.16 -14.03
N ALA A 107 -11.27 3.16 -14.20
CA ALA A 107 -12.70 3.07 -13.86
C ALA A 107 -13.40 1.96 -14.66
N VAL A 108 -13.20 1.94 -15.95
CA VAL A 108 -13.76 0.91 -16.86
C VAL A 108 -13.17 -0.47 -16.57
N MET A 109 -11.84 -0.54 -16.44
CA MET A 109 -11.10 -1.76 -16.10
C MET A 109 -11.56 -2.36 -14.77
N GLY A 110 -11.76 -1.51 -13.75
CA GLY A 110 -12.23 -1.93 -12.42
C GLY A 110 -13.60 -2.62 -12.46
N THR A 111 -14.52 -2.12 -13.29
CA THR A 111 -15.84 -2.75 -13.50
C THR A 111 -15.72 -4.12 -14.17
N LEU A 112 -14.81 -4.28 -15.15
CA LEU A 112 -14.54 -5.58 -15.78
C LEU A 112 -13.93 -6.57 -14.78
N ARG A 113 -12.95 -6.14 -13.98
CA ARG A 113 -12.38 -6.96 -12.89
C ARG A 113 -13.47 -7.41 -11.92
N GLY A 114 -14.36 -6.50 -11.51
CA GLY A 114 -15.49 -6.79 -10.63
C GLY A 114 -16.45 -7.84 -11.20
N LEU A 115 -16.71 -7.82 -12.50
CA LEU A 115 -17.52 -8.85 -13.17
C LEU A 115 -16.90 -10.24 -13.03
N PHE A 116 -15.61 -10.39 -13.36
CA PHE A 116 -14.94 -11.68 -13.31
C PHE A 116 -14.79 -12.20 -11.87
N GLN A 117 -14.41 -11.33 -10.93
CA GLN A 117 -14.35 -11.67 -9.51
C GLN A 117 -15.71 -12.09 -8.95
N GLY A 118 -16.79 -11.37 -9.31
CA GLY A 118 -18.16 -11.72 -8.91
C GLY A 118 -18.68 -13.03 -9.50
N LYS A 119 -18.04 -13.52 -10.56
CA LYS A 119 -18.25 -14.86 -11.15
C LYS A 119 -17.32 -15.92 -10.57
N ASN A 120 -16.60 -15.63 -9.48
CA ASN A 120 -15.57 -16.50 -8.87
C ASN A 120 -14.42 -16.87 -9.82
N THR A 121 -14.11 -16.04 -10.81
CA THR A 121 -13.02 -16.23 -11.77
C THR A 121 -11.96 -15.17 -11.51
N MET A 122 -10.95 -15.48 -10.70
CA MET A 122 -9.88 -14.54 -10.31
C MET A 122 -8.75 -14.43 -11.36
N LEU A 123 -8.60 -15.46 -12.22
CA LEU A 123 -7.51 -15.57 -13.19
C LEU A 123 -7.41 -14.37 -14.15
N PRO A 124 -8.51 -13.88 -14.80
CA PRO A 124 -8.42 -12.72 -15.67
C PRO A 124 -7.95 -11.47 -14.95
N THR A 125 -8.37 -11.27 -13.69
CA THR A 125 -7.93 -10.16 -12.86
C THR A 125 -6.43 -10.26 -12.56
N ALA A 126 -5.95 -11.42 -12.12
CA ALA A 126 -4.54 -11.62 -11.79
C ALA A 126 -3.63 -11.41 -13.01
N VAL A 127 -3.97 -12.00 -14.16
CA VAL A 127 -3.20 -11.82 -15.40
C VAL A 127 -3.21 -10.36 -15.85
N SER A 128 -4.36 -9.67 -15.76
CA SER A 128 -4.44 -8.24 -16.11
C SER A 128 -3.55 -7.37 -15.23
N GLN A 129 -3.42 -7.70 -13.93
CA GLN A 129 -2.55 -6.97 -13.01
C GLN A 129 -1.06 -7.19 -13.31
N ILE A 130 -0.68 -8.43 -13.63
CA ILE A 130 0.70 -8.74 -14.01
C ILE A 130 1.07 -7.99 -15.31
N LEU A 131 0.19 -8.05 -16.31
CA LEU A 131 0.41 -7.34 -17.58
C LEU A 131 0.54 -5.82 -17.38
N GLU A 132 -0.36 -5.24 -16.56
CA GLU A 132 -0.32 -3.83 -16.19
C GLU A 132 1.03 -3.44 -15.58
N GLN A 133 1.55 -4.23 -14.63
CA GLN A 133 2.80 -3.94 -13.94
C GLN A 133 4.02 -4.10 -14.86
N ILE A 134 4.04 -5.12 -15.73
CA ILE A 134 5.14 -5.32 -16.67
C ILE A 134 5.21 -4.15 -17.67
N VAL A 135 4.07 -3.79 -18.28
CA VAL A 135 4.00 -2.69 -19.24
C VAL A 135 4.35 -1.37 -18.55
N ASN A 136 3.79 -1.12 -17.37
CA ASN A 136 4.11 0.08 -16.58
C ASN A 136 5.62 0.17 -16.31
N ALA A 137 6.25 -0.90 -15.80
CA ALA A 137 7.67 -0.89 -15.45
C ALA A 137 8.57 -0.59 -16.67
N VAL A 138 8.30 -1.20 -17.82
CA VAL A 138 9.09 -0.99 -19.03
C VAL A 138 8.84 0.40 -19.62
N VAL A 139 7.57 0.75 -19.80
CA VAL A 139 7.20 2.00 -20.48
C VAL A 139 7.57 3.23 -19.64
N SER A 140 7.42 3.19 -18.31
CA SER A 140 7.81 4.30 -17.44
C SER A 140 9.29 4.68 -17.59
N ILE A 141 10.17 3.68 -17.67
CA ILE A 141 11.61 3.90 -17.81
C ILE A 141 11.91 4.48 -19.21
N VAL A 142 11.38 3.85 -20.24
CA VAL A 142 11.62 4.24 -21.64
C VAL A 142 11.05 5.64 -21.91
N ALA A 143 9.80 5.89 -21.52
CA ALA A 143 9.16 7.17 -21.73
C ALA A 143 9.82 8.31 -20.93
N ALA A 144 10.26 8.05 -19.68
CA ALA A 144 10.99 9.04 -18.89
C ALA A 144 12.29 9.44 -19.58
N TYR A 145 13.07 8.46 -20.08
CA TYR A 145 14.31 8.72 -20.80
C TYR A 145 14.08 9.55 -22.07
N TYR A 146 13.11 9.15 -22.91
CA TYR A 146 12.83 9.86 -24.16
C TYR A 146 12.29 11.28 -23.94
N LEU A 147 11.34 11.46 -23.01
CA LEU A 147 10.77 12.79 -22.75
C LEU A 147 11.79 13.75 -22.12
N MET A 148 12.71 13.27 -21.29
CA MET A 148 13.80 14.09 -20.78
C MET A 148 14.81 14.46 -21.86
N SER A 149 15.13 13.53 -22.77
CA SER A 149 16.04 13.78 -23.89
C SER A 149 15.46 14.83 -24.85
N ASP A 150 14.18 14.68 -25.20
CA ASP A 150 13.49 15.57 -26.14
C ASP A 150 13.29 17.00 -25.57
N HIS A 151 13.10 17.09 -24.25
CA HIS A 151 12.88 18.38 -23.55
C HIS A 151 14.10 18.84 -22.72
N SER A 152 15.32 18.44 -23.14
CA SER A 152 16.56 18.74 -22.38
C SER A 152 16.82 20.22 -22.14
N ALA A 153 16.34 21.13 -23.03
CA ALA A 153 16.41 22.58 -22.87
C ALA A 153 15.25 23.20 -22.07
N SER A 154 14.28 22.39 -21.60
CA SER A 154 13.12 22.88 -20.87
C SER A 154 13.48 23.24 -19.42
N LYS A 155 12.94 24.36 -18.90
CA LYS A 155 13.02 24.72 -17.49
C LYS A 155 12.35 23.70 -16.57
N ASN A 156 11.41 22.90 -17.08
CA ASN A 156 10.63 21.91 -16.35
C ASN A 156 11.08 20.47 -16.70
N LEU A 157 12.37 20.25 -16.89
CA LEU A 157 12.92 18.93 -17.26
C LEU A 157 12.48 17.83 -16.32
N SER A 158 12.53 18.06 -15.01
CA SER A 158 12.11 17.13 -13.96
C SER A 158 10.62 16.75 -14.07
N ALA A 159 9.76 17.69 -14.47
CA ALA A 159 8.34 17.44 -14.70
C ALA A 159 8.07 16.61 -15.96
N TRP A 160 8.86 16.77 -17.02
CA TRP A 160 8.80 15.91 -18.20
C TRP A 160 9.26 14.48 -17.89
N GLY A 161 10.28 14.33 -17.05
CA GLY A 161 10.70 13.02 -16.52
C GLY A 161 9.58 12.35 -15.72
N ALA A 162 8.93 13.09 -14.83
CA ALA A 162 7.77 12.63 -14.08
C ALA A 162 6.60 12.24 -14.99
N ALA A 163 6.33 13.03 -16.03
CA ALA A 163 5.32 12.72 -17.04
C ALA A 163 5.61 11.40 -17.75
N GLY A 164 6.88 11.13 -18.11
CA GLY A 164 7.30 9.86 -18.70
C GLY A 164 6.97 8.67 -17.80
N GLY A 165 7.24 8.79 -16.48
CA GLY A 165 6.82 7.79 -15.50
C GLY A 165 5.31 7.55 -15.50
N THR A 166 4.50 8.61 -15.61
CA THR A 166 3.03 8.51 -15.63
C THR A 166 2.48 7.97 -16.96
N VAL A 167 3.18 8.14 -18.09
CA VAL A 167 2.86 7.47 -19.37
C VAL A 167 2.87 5.94 -19.20
N GLY A 168 3.84 5.40 -18.44
CA GLY A 168 3.88 3.97 -18.15
C GLY A 168 2.64 3.50 -17.40
N THR A 169 2.15 4.28 -16.44
CA THR A 169 0.90 3.97 -15.72
C THR A 169 -0.30 3.96 -16.65
N LEU A 170 -0.40 4.94 -17.55
CA LEU A 170 -1.47 5.00 -18.55
C LEU A 170 -1.46 3.80 -19.49
N LEU A 171 -0.31 3.50 -20.10
CA LEU A 171 -0.19 2.40 -21.06
C LEU A 171 -0.29 1.03 -20.38
N GLY A 172 0.20 0.90 -19.13
CA GLY A 172 -0.02 -0.27 -18.30
C GLY A 172 -1.51 -0.54 -18.07
N ALA A 173 -2.25 0.45 -17.60
CA ALA A 173 -3.69 0.34 -17.39
C ALA A 173 -4.45 0.09 -18.70
N ALA A 174 -4.06 0.75 -19.80
CA ALA A 174 -4.65 0.54 -21.12
C ALA A 174 -4.44 -0.89 -21.64
N SER A 175 -3.23 -1.46 -21.47
CA SER A 175 -2.93 -2.84 -21.85
C SER A 175 -3.78 -3.85 -21.08
N ALA A 176 -3.94 -3.64 -19.77
CA ALA A 176 -4.80 -4.45 -18.92
C ALA A 176 -6.28 -4.33 -19.31
N LEU A 177 -6.75 -3.12 -19.65
CA LEU A 177 -8.11 -2.90 -20.15
C LEU A 177 -8.34 -3.61 -21.49
N LEU A 178 -7.41 -3.53 -22.42
CA LEU A 178 -7.48 -4.24 -23.71
C LEU A 178 -7.56 -5.75 -23.50
N PHE A 179 -6.71 -6.31 -22.65
CA PHE A 179 -6.74 -7.73 -22.30
C PHE A 179 -8.09 -8.14 -21.70
N LEU A 180 -8.58 -7.43 -20.69
CA LEU A 180 -9.88 -7.72 -20.06
C LEU A 180 -11.05 -7.52 -21.03
N GLY A 181 -10.97 -6.53 -21.91
CA GLY A 181 -11.94 -6.28 -22.98
C GLY A 181 -12.00 -7.44 -23.97
N MET A 182 -10.84 -7.98 -24.36
CA MET A 182 -10.77 -9.19 -25.22
C MET A 182 -11.42 -10.39 -24.52
N ILE A 183 -11.07 -10.67 -23.27
CA ILE A 183 -11.70 -11.77 -22.50
C ILE A 183 -13.22 -11.55 -22.37
N TYR A 184 -13.65 -10.30 -22.12
CA TYR A 184 -15.07 -9.98 -22.02
C TYR A 184 -15.80 -10.21 -23.35
N THR A 185 -15.22 -9.84 -24.49
CA THR A 185 -15.86 -10.08 -25.82
C THR A 185 -16.07 -11.57 -26.08
N LEU A 186 -15.10 -12.42 -25.73
CA LEU A 186 -15.18 -13.86 -25.84
C LEU A 186 -16.22 -14.46 -24.87
N TYR A 187 -16.34 -13.90 -23.67
CA TYR A 187 -17.26 -14.39 -22.65
C TYR A 187 -18.68 -13.83 -22.75
N ARG A 188 -18.87 -12.71 -23.44
CA ARG A 188 -20.16 -12.00 -23.61
C ARG A 188 -21.29 -12.89 -24.17
N PRO A 189 -21.08 -13.79 -25.15
CA PRO A 189 -22.14 -14.69 -25.62
C PRO A 189 -22.67 -15.60 -24.51
N VAL A 190 -21.78 -16.12 -23.64
CA VAL A 190 -22.15 -16.98 -22.52
C VAL A 190 -23.01 -16.19 -21.52
N LEU A 191 -22.59 -14.98 -21.15
CA LEU A 191 -23.34 -14.10 -20.25
C LEU A 191 -24.75 -13.79 -20.80
N ARG A 192 -24.84 -13.46 -22.10
CA ARG A 192 -26.12 -13.17 -22.75
C ARG A 192 -27.02 -14.40 -22.81
N ARG A 193 -26.46 -15.60 -23.06
CA ARG A 193 -27.22 -16.85 -23.07
C ARG A 193 -27.76 -17.17 -21.68
N GLN A 194 -26.95 -17.03 -20.63
CA GLN A 194 -27.38 -17.20 -19.23
C GLN A 194 -28.51 -16.20 -18.87
N ALA A 195 -28.32 -14.91 -19.21
CA ALA A 195 -29.32 -13.88 -18.93
C ALA A 195 -30.65 -14.09 -19.70
N ARG A 196 -30.62 -14.63 -20.94
CA ARG A 196 -31.83 -14.94 -21.72
C ARG A 196 -32.64 -16.12 -21.16
N ARG A 197 -31.95 -17.10 -20.56
CA ARG A 197 -32.58 -18.28 -19.94
C ARG A 197 -33.13 -18.04 -18.56
N ASP A 198 -32.75 -16.92 -17.95
CA ASP A 198 -33.17 -16.55 -16.61
C ASP A 198 -34.62 -16.04 -16.59
N ARG A 199 -35.49 -16.76 -15.85
CA ARG A 199 -36.89 -16.41 -15.58
C ARG A 199 -37.15 -16.00 -14.14
N ILE A 200 -36.10 -16.06 -13.27
CA ILE A 200 -36.21 -15.86 -11.82
C ILE A 200 -36.01 -14.40 -11.44
N THR A 201 -35.19 -13.64 -12.21
CA THR A 201 -34.86 -12.24 -11.91
C THR A 201 -36.11 -11.37 -11.85
N PRO A 202 -36.37 -10.67 -10.72
CA PRO A 202 -37.48 -9.70 -10.61
C PRO A 202 -37.38 -8.59 -11.65
N ARG A 203 -38.53 -7.96 -11.95
CA ARG A 203 -38.56 -6.73 -12.78
C ARG A 203 -38.11 -5.55 -11.94
N GLU A 204 -36.85 -5.25 -11.90
CA GLU A 204 -36.27 -4.06 -11.26
C GLU A 204 -36.08 -2.95 -12.29
N SER A 205 -36.31 -1.70 -11.89
CA SER A 205 -36.12 -0.52 -12.75
C SER A 205 -34.61 -0.16 -12.87
N ALA A 206 -34.24 0.68 -13.83
CA ALA A 206 -32.89 1.22 -13.92
C ALA A 206 -32.51 2.02 -12.65
N ALA A 207 -33.46 2.75 -12.07
CA ALA A 207 -33.28 3.53 -10.85
C ALA A 207 -32.89 2.63 -9.65
N ASP A 208 -33.50 1.44 -9.53
CA ASP A 208 -33.20 0.49 -8.47
C ASP A 208 -31.74 -0.01 -8.56
N TYR A 209 -31.26 -0.28 -9.79
CA TYR A 209 -29.85 -0.67 -10.01
C TYR A 209 -28.88 0.46 -9.67
N TYR A 210 -29.15 1.72 -10.08
CA TYR A 210 -28.29 2.85 -9.71
C TYR A 210 -28.30 3.11 -8.20
N LYS A 211 -29.48 3.02 -7.55
CA LYS A 211 -29.60 3.11 -6.10
C LYS A 211 -28.76 2.03 -5.40
N LEU A 212 -28.85 0.79 -5.86
CA LEU A 212 -28.05 -0.32 -5.33
C LEU A 212 -26.54 -0.07 -5.51
N ILE A 213 -26.11 0.40 -6.68
CA ILE A 213 -24.71 0.73 -6.98
C ILE A 213 -24.24 1.84 -6.02
N LEU A 214 -24.95 2.95 -5.93
CA LEU A 214 -24.57 4.09 -5.08
C LEU A 214 -24.49 3.69 -3.59
N TRP A 215 -25.50 2.97 -3.07
CA TRP A 215 -25.50 2.50 -1.68
C TRP A 215 -24.37 1.49 -1.38
N THR A 216 -23.87 0.79 -2.39
CA THR A 216 -22.75 -0.13 -2.23
C THR A 216 -21.40 0.57 -2.38
N VAL A 217 -21.30 1.49 -3.35
CA VAL A 217 -20.02 2.15 -3.71
C VAL A 217 -19.65 3.26 -2.73
N ILE A 218 -20.62 4.10 -2.31
CA ILE A 218 -20.34 5.26 -1.45
C ILE A 218 -19.66 4.88 -0.12
N PRO A 219 -20.13 3.88 0.65
CA PRO A 219 -19.44 3.49 1.88
C PRO A 219 -18.02 3.00 1.65
N ILE A 220 -17.77 2.29 0.53
CA ILE A 220 -16.44 1.79 0.17
C ILE A 220 -15.52 2.98 -0.17
N ILE A 221 -16.01 3.93 -0.98
CA ILE A 221 -15.26 5.16 -1.32
C ILE A 221 -14.91 5.92 -0.05
N LEU A 222 -15.90 6.20 0.82
CA LEU A 222 -15.67 6.96 2.06
C LEU A 222 -14.61 6.29 2.95
N SER A 223 -14.71 4.98 3.12
CA SER A 223 -13.72 4.22 3.91
C SER A 223 -12.30 4.32 3.32
N GLN A 224 -12.16 4.18 2.01
CA GLN A 224 -10.86 4.24 1.35
C GLN A 224 -10.30 5.67 1.29
N THR A 225 -11.14 6.66 1.10
CA THR A 225 -10.73 8.08 1.07
C THR A 225 -10.07 8.49 2.38
N VAL A 226 -10.61 8.06 3.52
CA VAL A 226 -10.02 8.37 4.84
C VAL A 226 -8.57 7.87 4.95
N TYR A 227 -8.29 6.66 4.44
CA TYR A 227 -6.94 6.11 4.49
C TYR A 227 -5.94 6.85 3.59
N GLN A 228 -6.41 7.42 2.47
CA GLN A 228 -5.54 8.09 1.50
C GLN A 228 -5.41 9.60 1.73
N LEU A 229 -6.32 10.18 2.52
CA LEU A 229 -6.26 11.62 2.83
C LEU A 229 -4.95 12.04 3.49
N SER A 230 -4.33 11.17 4.30
CA SER A 230 -3.06 11.50 4.94
C SER A 230 -1.97 11.85 3.95
N GLY A 231 -1.85 11.13 2.83
CA GLY A 231 -0.79 11.37 1.84
C GLY A 231 -0.87 12.75 1.20
N ILE A 232 -2.06 13.18 0.74
CA ILE A 232 -2.21 14.51 0.12
C ILE A 232 -2.12 15.64 1.16
N ILE A 233 -2.65 15.41 2.36
CA ILE A 233 -2.54 16.36 3.46
C ILE A 233 -1.07 16.59 3.79
N ASP A 234 -0.26 15.53 3.88
CA ASP A 234 1.17 15.61 4.15
C ASP A 234 1.90 16.43 3.09
N VAL A 235 1.68 16.12 1.81
CA VAL A 235 2.31 16.85 0.70
C VAL A 235 1.88 18.32 0.71
N THR A 236 0.59 18.58 0.93
CA THR A 236 0.04 19.95 0.92
C THR A 236 0.55 20.78 2.10
N ILE A 237 0.49 20.25 3.33
CA ILE A 237 0.97 20.95 4.53
C ILE A 237 2.47 21.20 4.43
N PHE A 238 3.23 20.19 3.96
CA PHE A 238 4.67 20.32 3.77
C PHE A 238 5.01 21.44 2.77
N ASN A 239 4.34 21.45 1.61
CA ASN A 239 4.52 22.46 0.59
C ASN A 239 4.28 23.87 1.15
N PHE A 240 3.09 24.11 1.72
CA PHE A 240 2.76 25.43 2.29
C PHE A 240 3.69 25.85 3.44
N ALA A 241 4.08 24.94 4.32
CA ALA A 241 4.95 25.27 5.44
C ALA A 241 6.37 25.60 4.99
N MET A 242 6.90 24.91 3.98
CA MET A 242 8.25 25.14 3.46
C MET A 242 8.30 26.41 2.59
N GLU A 243 7.26 26.70 1.79
CA GLU A 243 7.12 27.97 1.05
C GLU A 243 7.05 29.17 1.99
N ALA A 244 6.26 29.07 3.06
CA ALA A 244 6.15 30.12 4.08
C ALA A 244 7.46 30.43 4.78
N ARG A 245 8.45 29.50 4.72
CA ARG A 245 9.82 29.69 5.22
C ARG A 245 10.79 30.21 4.15
N GLY A 246 10.32 30.45 2.94
CA GLY A 246 11.16 30.91 1.84
C GLY A 246 12.09 29.84 1.25
N VAL A 247 11.79 28.54 1.45
CA VAL A 247 12.60 27.46 0.88
C VAL A 247 12.34 27.37 -0.63
N ASN A 248 13.40 27.15 -1.40
CA ASN A 248 13.33 27.07 -2.85
C ASN A 248 12.45 25.87 -3.29
N ALA A 249 11.63 26.05 -4.31
CA ALA A 249 10.73 25.04 -4.89
C ALA A 249 11.45 23.74 -5.27
N THR A 250 12.65 23.84 -5.86
CA THR A 250 13.47 22.66 -6.20
C THR A 250 13.87 21.85 -4.97
N VAL A 251 14.20 22.53 -3.85
CA VAL A 251 14.55 21.84 -2.60
C VAL A 251 13.33 21.15 -2.01
N ILE A 252 12.15 21.77 -2.07
CA ILE A 252 10.88 21.20 -1.58
C ILE A 252 10.55 19.92 -2.36
N SER A 253 10.57 19.98 -3.69
CA SER A 253 10.29 18.81 -4.54
C SER A 253 11.33 17.69 -4.37
N THR A 254 12.61 18.04 -4.22
CA THR A 254 13.68 17.07 -3.94
C THR A 254 13.49 16.36 -2.60
N LEU A 255 13.20 17.11 -1.51
CA LEU A 255 12.94 16.51 -0.20
C LEU A 255 11.70 15.61 -0.21
N GLN A 256 10.65 16.02 -0.93
CA GLN A 256 9.45 15.19 -1.13
C GLN A 256 9.77 13.92 -1.94
N GLY A 257 10.62 14.02 -2.94
CA GLY A 257 11.11 12.88 -3.71
C GLY A 257 11.88 11.88 -2.87
N ILE A 258 12.81 12.37 -2.02
CA ILE A 258 13.56 11.55 -1.07
C ILE A 258 12.63 10.85 -0.08
N TYR A 259 11.70 11.58 0.51
CA TYR A 259 10.71 11.04 1.44
C TYR A 259 9.86 9.92 0.80
N SER A 260 9.31 10.17 -0.38
CA SER A 260 8.38 9.23 -1.02
C SER A 260 9.08 7.98 -1.58
N THR A 261 10.27 8.13 -2.17
CA THR A 261 10.94 7.04 -2.90
C THR A 261 11.99 6.29 -2.10
N LYS A 262 12.67 6.94 -1.15
CA LYS A 262 13.71 6.30 -0.37
C LYS A 262 13.21 5.84 1.01
N TYR A 263 12.31 6.58 1.61
CA TYR A 263 11.75 6.22 2.89
C TYR A 263 10.42 5.45 2.73
N ARG A 264 9.38 6.12 2.22
CA ARG A 264 8.02 5.56 2.16
C ARG A 264 7.92 4.29 1.32
N LEU A 265 8.63 4.23 0.18
CA LEU A 265 8.68 3.04 -0.66
C LEU A 265 9.34 1.85 0.06
N LEU A 266 10.50 2.06 0.70
CA LEU A 266 11.22 0.97 1.35
C LEU A 266 10.48 0.43 2.58
N VAL A 267 9.86 1.28 3.40
CA VAL A 267 9.06 0.81 4.54
C VAL A 267 7.76 0.14 4.09
N SER A 268 7.23 0.45 2.90
CA SER A 268 6.01 -0.18 2.39
C SER A 268 6.16 -1.68 2.11
N VAL A 269 7.37 -2.16 1.78
CA VAL A 269 7.63 -3.57 1.47
C VAL A 269 7.34 -4.49 2.66
N PRO A 270 7.96 -4.33 3.84
CA PRO A 270 7.61 -5.17 4.99
C PRO A 270 6.17 -4.94 5.50
N ILE A 271 5.61 -3.74 5.33
CA ILE A 271 4.21 -3.47 5.66
C ILE A 271 3.28 -4.31 4.76
N ALA A 272 3.58 -4.43 3.47
CA ALA A 272 2.81 -5.25 2.54
C ALA A 272 2.84 -6.74 2.93
N VAL A 273 4.00 -7.27 3.36
CA VAL A 273 4.11 -8.64 3.87
C VAL A 273 3.25 -8.83 5.12
N SER A 274 3.32 -7.89 6.07
CA SER A 274 2.49 -7.90 7.27
C SER A 274 1.00 -7.87 6.95
N THR A 275 0.59 -7.07 5.96
CA THR A 275 -0.80 -6.98 5.49
C THR A 275 -1.27 -8.30 4.87
N ALA A 276 -0.41 -8.97 4.08
CA ALA A 276 -0.72 -10.26 3.50
C ALA A 276 -0.96 -11.35 4.57
N ILE A 277 -0.10 -11.38 5.60
CA ILE A 277 -0.26 -12.31 6.73
C ILE A 277 -1.55 -12.01 7.50
N ALA A 278 -1.81 -10.77 7.86
CA ALA A 278 -3.04 -10.37 8.54
C ALA A 278 -4.27 -10.80 7.73
N SER A 279 -4.29 -10.53 6.43
CA SER A 279 -5.40 -10.86 5.55
C SER A 279 -5.63 -12.37 5.41
N SER A 280 -4.58 -13.19 5.44
CA SER A 280 -4.69 -14.66 5.37
C SER A 280 -5.37 -15.27 6.60
N MET A 281 -5.27 -14.61 7.75
CA MET A 281 -5.83 -15.09 9.02
C MET A 281 -7.28 -14.64 9.25
N ILE A 282 -7.74 -13.60 8.57
CA ILE A 282 -9.11 -13.07 8.72
C ILE A 282 -10.20 -14.14 8.51
N PRO A 283 -10.19 -14.95 7.42
CA PRO A 283 -11.25 -15.94 7.19
C PRO A 283 -11.35 -16.97 8.32
N SER A 284 -10.20 -17.44 8.83
CA SER A 284 -10.17 -18.41 9.93
C SER A 284 -10.67 -17.82 11.25
N LEU A 285 -10.40 -16.53 11.47
CA LEU A 285 -10.90 -15.80 12.64
C LEU A 285 -12.42 -15.59 12.56
N VAL A 286 -12.94 -15.19 11.39
CA VAL A 286 -14.39 -15.05 11.15
C VAL A 286 -15.10 -16.37 11.40
N ALA A 287 -14.56 -17.50 10.94
CA ALA A 287 -15.14 -18.82 11.20
C ALA A 287 -15.25 -19.11 12.71
N SER A 288 -14.21 -18.79 13.51
CA SER A 288 -14.24 -18.97 14.96
C SER A 288 -15.21 -18.01 15.66
N VAL A 289 -15.37 -16.79 15.15
CA VAL A 289 -16.38 -15.83 15.64
C VAL A 289 -17.79 -16.36 15.38
N THR A 290 -18.04 -16.91 14.20
CA THR A 290 -19.35 -17.46 13.81
C THR A 290 -19.75 -18.67 14.67
N THR A 291 -18.78 -19.52 15.07
CA THR A 291 -19.01 -20.66 15.97
C THR A 291 -19.07 -20.27 17.46
N GLY A 292 -18.73 -19.03 17.81
CA GLY A 292 -18.75 -18.53 19.19
C GLY A 292 -17.62 -19.09 20.09
N ASP A 293 -16.61 -19.74 19.50
CA ASP A 293 -15.48 -20.33 20.25
C ASP A 293 -14.50 -19.24 20.70
N ARG A 294 -14.73 -18.73 21.92
CA ARG A 294 -13.91 -17.66 22.51
C ARG A 294 -12.44 -18.02 22.69
N ARG A 295 -12.15 -19.32 22.91
CA ARG A 295 -10.76 -19.77 23.08
C ARG A 295 -10.03 -19.76 21.72
N ALA A 296 -10.63 -20.34 20.71
CA ALA A 296 -10.09 -20.32 19.36
C ALA A 296 -9.93 -18.89 18.81
N ILE A 297 -10.85 -17.97 19.14
CA ILE A 297 -10.72 -16.54 18.76
C ILE A 297 -9.47 -15.94 19.41
N LYS A 298 -9.26 -16.13 20.73
CA LYS A 298 -8.10 -15.57 21.43
C LYS A 298 -6.79 -16.15 20.92
N ASP A 299 -6.72 -17.46 20.69
CA ASP A 299 -5.53 -18.13 20.20
C ASP A 299 -5.15 -17.63 18.79
N LYS A 300 -6.14 -17.47 17.89
CA LYS A 300 -5.92 -16.93 16.54
C LYS A 300 -5.50 -15.46 16.55
N VAL A 301 -6.08 -14.64 17.42
CA VAL A 301 -5.66 -13.24 17.56
C VAL A 301 -4.22 -13.15 18.07
N THR A 302 -3.88 -13.95 19.10
CA THR A 302 -2.49 -14.03 19.62
C THR A 302 -1.52 -14.41 18.52
N MET A 303 -1.83 -15.45 17.75
CA MET A 303 -0.99 -15.95 16.67
C MET A 303 -0.84 -14.92 15.53
N ALA A 304 -1.94 -14.25 15.14
CA ALA A 304 -1.91 -13.20 14.12
C ALA A 304 -1.00 -12.05 14.52
N VAL A 305 -1.12 -11.55 15.75
CA VAL A 305 -0.25 -10.47 16.25
C VAL A 305 1.19 -10.95 16.34
N LYS A 306 1.44 -12.14 16.89
CA LYS A 306 2.78 -12.72 17.06
C LYS A 306 3.51 -12.88 15.71
N PHE A 307 2.88 -13.47 14.72
CA PHE A 307 3.49 -13.65 13.38
C PHE A 307 3.83 -12.33 12.72
N ASN A 308 2.96 -11.32 12.87
CA ASN A 308 3.26 -10.00 12.35
C ASN A 308 4.44 -9.34 13.07
N MET A 309 4.54 -9.47 14.40
CA MET A 309 5.66 -8.90 15.17
C MET A 309 6.99 -9.60 14.87
N ILE A 310 6.99 -10.92 14.63
CA ILE A 310 8.18 -11.68 14.23
C ILE A 310 8.77 -11.16 12.90
N ILE A 311 7.96 -10.58 12.02
CA ILE A 311 8.43 -9.99 10.75
C ILE A 311 8.70 -8.50 10.89
N ALA A 312 7.85 -7.78 11.62
CA ALA A 312 7.92 -6.33 11.71
C ALA A 312 9.19 -5.85 12.47
N PHE A 313 9.55 -6.49 13.60
CA PHE A 313 10.71 -6.08 14.39
C PHE A 313 12.03 -6.22 13.61
N PRO A 314 12.40 -7.39 13.03
CA PRO A 314 13.65 -7.50 12.28
C PRO A 314 13.66 -6.64 11.03
N SER A 315 12.52 -6.43 10.38
CA SER A 315 12.41 -5.54 9.23
C SER A 315 12.68 -4.07 9.62
N ALA A 316 12.12 -3.62 10.75
CA ALA A 316 12.34 -2.26 11.25
C ALA A 316 13.80 -2.03 11.63
N VAL A 317 14.39 -2.94 12.40
CA VAL A 317 15.79 -2.85 12.86
C VAL A 317 16.76 -3.02 11.69
N GLY A 318 16.51 -3.99 10.80
CA GLY A 318 17.37 -4.24 9.63
C GLY A 318 17.40 -3.05 8.67
N LEU A 319 16.22 -2.46 8.37
CA LEU A 319 16.14 -1.25 7.54
C LEU A 319 16.73 -0.02 8.24
N ALA A 320 16.65 0.08 9.58
CA ALA A 320 17.30 1.16 10.30
C ALA A 320 18.82 1.09 10.20
N ILE A 321 19.39 -0.09 10.44
CA ILE A 321 20.85 -0.28 10.50
C ILE A 321 21.49 -0.21 9.11
N LEU A 322 20.88 -0.87 8.14
CA LEU A 322 21.37 -0.87 6.75
C LEU A 322 20.77 0.26 5.90
N ALA A 323 20.21 1.31 6.50
CA ALA A 323 19.49 2.37 5.79
C ALA A 323 20.34 3.02 4.70
N GLN A 324 21.50 3.56 5.05
CA GLN A 324 22.40 4.22 4.09
C GLN A 324 22.99 3.24 3.05
N PRO A 325 23.52 2.04 3.43
CA PRO A 325 23.97 1.05 2.47
C PRO A 325 22.90 0.63 1.46
N ILE A 326 21.67 0.38 1.92
CA ILE A 326 20.55 -0.03 1.05
C ILE A 326 20.21 1.09 0.05
N ILE A 327 20.10 2.33 0.52
CA ILE A 327 19.76 3.46 -0.35
C ILE A 327 20.88 3.73 -1.35
N ARG A 328 22.14 3.70 -0.92
CA ARG A 328 23.28 3.89 -1.80
C ARG A 328 23.39 2.78 -2.86
N LEU A 329 23.00 1.55 -2.51
CA LEU A 329 22.97 0.42 -3.45
C LEU A 329 21.84 0.57 -4.49
N LEU A 330 20.64 0.96 -4.03
CA LEU A 330 19.45 1.05 -4.90
C LEU A 330 19.40 2.34 -5.71
N PHE A 331 19.92 3.44 -5.16
CA PHE A 331 19.84 4.78 -5.72
C PHE A 331 21.22 5.48 -5.75
N PRO A 332 22.19 4.95 -6.53
CA PRO A 332 23.59 5.41 -6.48
C PRO A 332 23.77 6.87 -6.93
N ALA A 333 22.87 7.40 -7.77
CA ALA A 333 22.94 8.75 -8.32
C ALA A 333 22.25 9.82 -7.46
N SER A 334 21.74 9.46 -6.27
CA SER A 334 20.91 10.37 -5.47
C SER A 334 21.42 10.52 -4.03
N ASP A 335 20.87 11.51 -3.30
CA ASP A 335 21.23 11.76 -1.90
C ASP A 335 20.86 10.58 -1.00
N TYR A 336 21.87 9.77 -0.67
CA TYR A 336 21.74 8.60 0.20
C TYR A 336 21.83 8.96 1.69
N VAL A 337 22.39 10.11 2.02
CA VAL A 337 22.56 10.54 3.43
C VAL A 337 21.22 10.94 4.02
N THR A 338 20.56 11.93 3.40
CA THR A 338 19.23 12.40 3.86
C THR A 338 18.20 11.26 3.83
N GLY A 339 18.15 10.50 2.75
CA GLY A 339 17.24 9.35 2.64
C GLY A 339 17.54 8.27 3.67
N GLY A 340 18.83 7.98 3.93
CA GLY A 340 19.27 7.02 4.94
C GLY A 340 18.88 7.44 6.36
N MET A 341 19.03 8.71 6.69
CA MET A 341 18.60 9.24 7.99
C MET A 341 17.06 9.19 8.15
N MET A 342 16.30 9.50 7.10
CA MET A 342 14.84 9.36 7.11
C MET A 342 14.42 7.89 7.32
N LEU A 343 15.06 6.95 6.63
CA LEU A 343 14.77 5.53 6.75
C LEU A 343 15.16 4.99 8.14
N MET A 344 16.33 5.38 8.65
CA MET A 344 16.80 5.00 9.98
C MET A 344 15.83 5.45 11.09
N THR A 345 15.41 6.71 11.06
CA THR A 345 14.52 7.27 12.09
C THR A 345 13.08 6.81 11.95
N GLY A 346 12.60 6.59 10.73
CA GLY A 346 11.21 6.29 10.44
C GLY A 346 10.87 4.80 10.34
N SER A 347 11.85 3.89 10.26
CA SER A 347 11.61 2.45 10.10
C SER A 347 10.76 1.83 11.23
N THR A 348 10.74 2.43 12.42
CA THR A 348 9.86 2.04 13.54
C THR A 348 8.37 2.08 13.18
N CYS A 349 7.96 2.85 12.17
CA CYS A 349 6.58 2.87 11.68
C CYS A 349 6.11 1.49 11.21
N ILE A 350 7.02 0.62 10.73
CA ILE A 350 6.71 -0.74 10.27
C ILE A 350 6.03 -1.55 11.36
N ILE A 351 6.53 -1.47 12.60
CA ILE A 351 5.97 -2.18 13.76
C ILE A 351 4.54 -1.73 14.02
N PHE A 352 4.31 -0.42 14.00
CA PHE A 352 2.99 0.14 14.27
C PHE A 352 2.02 -0.10 13.12
N TYR A 353 2.45 0.01 11.85
CA TYR A 353 1.60 -0.35 10.71
C TYR A 353 1.21 -1.82 10.72
N ALA A 354 2.15 -2.72 10.98
CA ALA A 354 1.88 -4.15 11.09
C ALA A 354 0.83 -4.44 12.17
N LEU A 355 1.00 -3.86 13.36
CA LEU A 355 0.09 -4.05 14.49
C LEU A 355 -1.29 -3.40 14.22
N SER A 356 -1.33 -2.20 13.63
CA SER A 356 -2.58 -1.52 13.28
C SER A 356 -3.38 -2.31 12.25
N THR A 357 -2.71 -2.90 11.26
CA THR A 357 -3.35 -3.71 10.21
C THR A 357 -4.00 -4.96 10.79
N VAL A 358 -3.26 -5.71 11.64
CA VAL A 358 -3.80 -6.91 12.29
C VAL A 358 -4.98 -6.57 13.20
N THR A 359 -4.83 -5.57 14.06
CA THR A 359 -5.89 -5.18 15.01
C THR A 359 -7.13 -4.63 14.29
N SER A 360 -6.96 -3.93 13.17
CA SER A 360 -8.07 -3.53 12.29
C SER A 360 -8.78 -4.75 11.70
N GLY A 361 -8.02 -5.74 11.21
CA GLY A 361 -8.56 -7.00 10.68
C GLY A 361 -9.34 -7.79 11.75
N VAL A 362 -8.84 -7.83 12.98
CA VAL A 362 -9.54 -8.46 14.12
C VAL A 362 -10.87 -7.76 14.40
N LEU A 363 -10.89 -6.44 14.49
CA LEU A 363 -12.13 -5.66 14.73
C LEU A 363 -13.14 -5.84 13.58
N GLN A 364 -12.69 -5.89 12.35
CA GLN A 364 -13.54 -6.18 11.18
C GLN A 364 -14.11 -7.60 11.24
N SER A 365 -13.34 -8.59 11.68
CA SER A 365 -13.75 -9.99 11.80
C SER A 365 -14.83 -10.21 12.87
N ILE A 366 -14.89 -9.37 13.90
CA ILE A 366 -15.93 -9.41 14.95
C ILE A 366 -17.10 -8.47 14.67
N ASP A 367 -17.30 -8.08 13.41
CA ASP A 367 -18.38 -7.19 12.93
C ASP A 367 -18.36 -5.78 13.58
N ARG A 368 -17.18 -5.28 13.90
CA ARG A 368 -16.97 -3.92 14.42
C ARG A 368 -16.24 -3.04 13.41
N MET A 369 -16.68 -3.07 12.15
CA MET A 369 -16.02 -2.36 11.02
C MET A 369 -15.91 -0.84 11.23
N ASN A 370 -16.84 -0.23 11.97
CA ASN A 370 -16.84 1.21 12.21
C ASN A 370 -15.70 1.68 13.13
N LEU A 371 -15.22 0.80 14.04
CA LEU A 371 -14.18 1.19 15.00
C LEU A 371 -12.84 1.51 14.32
N PRO A 372 -12.27 0.68 13.44
CA PRO A 372 -11.04 1.02 12.73
C PRO A 372 -11.13 2.31 11.92
N VAL A 373 -12.29 2.57 11.30
CA VAL A 373 -12.51 3.81 10.53
C VAL A 373 -12.49 5.04 11.44
N MET A 374 -13.21 4.98 12.57
CA MET A 374 -13.21 6.07 13.55
C MET A 374 -11.83 6.29 14.16
N HIS A 375 -11.11 5.20 14.52
CA HIS A 375 -9.76 5.30 15.05
C HIS A 375 -8.78 5.90 14.04
N SER A 376 -8.93 5.56 12.75
CA SER A 376 -8.13 6.15 11.68
C SER A 376 -8.41 7.64 11.49
N LEU A 377 -9.67 8.08 11.62
CA LEU A 377 -10.03 9.51 11.56
C LEU A 377 -9.43 10.29 12.74
N ILE A 378 -9.54 9.76 13.96
CA ILE A 378 -8.93 10.37 15.16
C ILE A 378 -7.41 10.45 14.98
N SER A 379 -6.81 9.35 14.50
CA SER A 379 -5.37 9.30 14.25
C SER A 379 -4.95 10.31 13.18
N LEU A 380 -5.71 10.46 12.11
CA LEU A 380 -5.46 11.45 11.07
C LEU A 380 -5.49 12.88 11.62
N ALA A 381 -6.47 13.21 12.47
CA ALA A 381 -6.55 14.52 13.09
C ALA A 381 -5.31 14.80 13.98
N ILE A 382 -4.90 13.84 14.81
CA ILE A 382 -3.68 13.96 15.63
C ILE A 382 -2.44 14.08 14.75
N HIS A 383 -2.32 13.26 13.70
CA HIS A 383 -1.23 13.28 12.75
C HIS A 383 -1.07 14.66 12.08
N VAL A 384 -2.17 15.25 11.60
CA VAL A 384 -2.17 16.58 10.99
C VAL A 384 -1.66 17.65 11.98
N VAL A 385 -2.14 17.62 13.23
CA VAL A 385 -1.68 18.53 14.28
C VAL A 385 -0.19 18.35 14.56
N VAL A 386 0.29 17.12 14.68
CA VAL A 386 1.70 16.82 14.92
C VAL A 386 2.57 17.30 13.77
N VAL A 387 2.23 16.92 12.53
CA VAL A 387 3.01 17.32 11.35
C VAL A 387 3.04 18.84 11.20
N PHE A 388 1.88 19.50 11.32
CA PHE A 388 1.80 20.97 11.24
C PHE A 388 2.64 21.63 12.33
N THR A 389 2.56 21.16 13.58
CA THR A 389 3.32 21.70 14.71
C THR A 389 4.83 21.53 14.48
N LEU A 390 5.27 20.35 14.08
CA LEU A 390 6.67 20.09 13.78
C LEU A 390 7.17 20.94 12.61
N LEU A 391 6.40 21.04 11.54
CA LEU A 391 6.76 21.89 10.40
C LEU A 391 6.78 23.38 10.76
N ARG A 392 5.87 23.86 11.60
CA ARG A 392 5.76 25.30 11.91
C ARG A 392 6.78 25.75 12.93
N PHE A 393 7.00 24.98 14.00
CA PHE A 393 7.75 25.41 15.19
C PHE A 393 9.15 24.79 15.31
N THR A 394 9.49 23.79 14.48
CA THR A 394 10.82 23.18 14.49
C THR A 394 11.53 23.37 13.14
N GLY A 395 12.85 23.16 13.12
CA GLY A 395 13.67 23.15 11.90
C GLY A 395 13.71 21.80 11.17
N MET A 396 12.83 20.85 11.51
CA MET A 396 12.94 19.45 11.04
C MET A 396 12.67 19.25 9.54
N GLY A 397 12.00 20.20 8.85
CA GLY A 397 11.72 20.05 7.42
C GLY A 397 10.99 18.74 7.09
N ALA A 398 11.47 17.99 6.11
CA ALA A 398 10.84 16.73 5.69
C ALA A 398 10.87 15.62 6.76
N TYR A 399 11.70 15.70 7.79
CA TYR A 399 11.65 14.75 8.91
C TYR A 399 10.34 14.86 9.70
N ALA A 400 9.66 16.01 9.69
CA ALA A 400 8.33 16.13 10.28
C ALA A 400 7.33 15.16 9.67
N LEU A 401 7.42 14.91 8.35
CA LEU A 401 6.59 13.89 7.65
C LEU A 401 6.93 12.47 8.13
N VAL A 402 8.22 12.18 8.38
CA VAL A 402 8.67 10.88 8.90
C VAL A 402 8.08 10.63 10.29
N PHE A 403 8.14 11.63 11.20
CA PHE A 403 7.52 11.54 12.52
C PHE A 403 5.99 11.41 12.44
N GLY A 404 5.36 12.14 11.52
CA GLY A 404 3.93 11.99 11.24
C GLY A 404 3.57 10.56 10.83
N ASN A 405 4.35 9.98 9.92
CA ASN A 405 4.14 8.61 9.45
C ASN A 405 4.36 7.54 10.55
N VAL A 406 5.12 7.83 11.60
CA VAL A 406 5.21 6.99 12.81
C VAL A 406 4.01 7.22 13.73
N THR A 407 3.62 8.49 13.93
CA THR A 407 2.55 8.86 14.87
C THR A 407 1.19 8.32 14.44
N TYR A 408 0.86 8.37 13.14
CA TYR A 408 -0.42 7.90 12.61
C TYR A 408 -0.71 6.43 13.01
N PRO A 409 0.10 5.44 12.62
CA PRO A 409 -0.18 4.05 12.96
C PRO A 409 -0.03 3.76 14.46
N LEU A 410 0.81 4.50 15.19
CA LEU A 410 0.93 4.38 16.64
C LEU A 410 -0.39 4.68 17.36
N VAL A 411 -1.05 5.79 16.99
CA VAL A 411 -2.36 6.15 17.58
C VAL A 411 -3.43 5.12 17.19
N VAL A 412 -3.44 4.66 15.93
CA VAL A 412 -4.35 3.58 15.49
C VAL A 412 -4.13 2.31 16.30
N CYS A 413 -2.87 1.90 16.52
CA CYS A 413 -2.52 0.74 17.32
C CYS A 413 -3.07 0.83 18.74
N PHE A 414 -2.89 1.98 19.38
CA PHE A 414 -3.35 2.20 20.74
C PHE A 414 -4.87 2.08 20.85
N LEU A 415 -5.60 2.79 19.95
CA LEU A 415 -7.06 2.79 19.94
C LEU A 415 -7.64 1.42 19.58
N ASN A 416 -7.09 0.78 18.54
CA ASN A 416 -7.51 -0.56 18.14
C ASN A 416 -7.21 -1.59 19.23
N GLY A 417 -6.01 -1.59 19.81
CA GLY A 417 -5.61 -2.51 20.86
C GLY A 417 -6.53 -2.42 22.09
N ARG A 418 -6.88 -1.19 22.51
CA ARG A 418 -7.85 -0.96 23.57
C ARG A 418 -9.24 -1.51 23.21
N SER A 419 -9.67 -1.32 21.97
CA SER A 419 -10.97 -1.81 21.49
C SER A 419 -11.01 -3.33 21.36
N VAL A 420 -9.94 -3.97 20.88
CA VAL A 420 -9.80 -5.44 20.83
C VAL A 420 -9.84 -6.03 22.25
N SER A 421 -9.07 -5.45 23.18
CA SER A 421 -9.06 -5.88 24.58
C SER A 421 -10.45 -5.78 25.21
N ARG A 422 -11.17 -4.67 24.99
CA ARG A 422 -12.50 -4.44 25.55
C ARG A 422 -13.57 -5.37 24.97
N ASN A 423 -13.55 -5.64 23.66
CA ASN A 423 -14.58 -6.44 23.00
C ASN A 423 -14.38 -7.95 23.19
N LEU A 424 -13.12 -8.42 23.25
CA LEU A 424 -12.80 -9.85 23.34
C LEU A 424 -12.38 -10.29 24.75
N GLY A 425 -12.21 -9.36 25.71
CA GLY A 425 -11.57 -9.67 27.01
C GLY A 425 -10.17 -10.25 26.81
N PHE A 426 -9.44 -9.75 25.78
CA PHE A 426 -8.18 -10.29 25.33
C PHE A 426 -7.01 -9.56 26.00
N LYS A 427 -6.07 -10.34 26.53
CA LYS A 427 -4.77 -9.84 26.98
C LYS A 427 -3.70 -10.48 26.13
N GLN A 428 -2.92 -9.66 25.44
CA GLN A 428 -1.82 -10.13 24.62
C GLN A 428 -0.67 -10.66 25.49
N GLU A 429 -0.07 -11.76 25.06
CA GLU A 429 1.16 -12.28 25.65
C GLU A 429 2.33 -11.36 25.25
N VAL A 430 2.82 -10.56 26.20
CA VAL A 430 3.79 -9.49 25.89
C VAL A 430 5.18 -10.06 25.64
N VAL A 431 5.61 -11.04 26.45
CA VAL A 431 6.99 -11.52 26.42
C VAL A 431 7.32 -12.19 25.09
N LYS A 432 6.58 -13.23 24.71
CA LYS A 432 6.87 -13.98 23.46
C LYS A 432 6.47 -13.23 22.20
N THR A 433 5.51 -12.30 22.28
CA THR A 433 5.01 -11.55 21.13
C THR A 433 5.83 -10.30 20.81
N PHE A 434 6.32 -9.61 21.85
CA PHE A 434 7.03 -8.33 21.67
C PHE A 434 8.47 -8.38 22.16
N CYS A 435 8.71 -8.83 23.41
CA CYS A 435 10.06 -8.76 24.00
C CYS A 435 11.05 -9.68 23.28
N VAL A 436 10.67 -10.93 23.01
CA VAL A 436 11.56 -11.88 22.33
C VAL A 436 11.89 -11.42 20.90
N PRO A 437 10.92 -11.08 20.01
CA PRO A 437 11.26 -10.55 18.69
C PRO A 437 12.07 -9.26 18.73
N PHE A 438 11.78 -8.36 19.67
CA PHE A 438 12.53 -7.11 19.82
C PHE A 438 14.00 -7.36 20.21
N LEU A 439 14.25 -8.14 21.29
CA LEU A 439 15.62 -8.44 21.72
C LEU A 439 16.40 -9.20 20.64
N SER A 440 15.76 -10.20 20.00
CA SER A 440 16.37 -10.92 18.90
C SER A 440 16.72 -9.99 17.74
N SER A 441 15.88 -9.01 17.43
CA SER A 441 16.13 -8.02 16.37
C SER A 441 17.27 -7.06 16.72
N VAL A 442 17.38 -6.65 17.99
CA VAL A 442 18.49 -5.79 18.43
C VAL A 442 19.82 -6.53 18.29
N VAL A 443 19.90 -7.78 18.78
CA VAL A 443 21.13 -8.60 18.64
C VAL A 443 21.44 -8.88 17.17
N MET A 444 20.45 -9.25 16.37
CA MET A 444 20.56 -9.37 14.92
C MET A 444 21.15 -8.08 14.32
N GLY A 445 20.63 -6.93 14.70
CA GLY A 445 21.06 -5.64 14.20
C GLY A 445 22.53 -5.35 14.49
N ILE A 446 22.97 -5.61 15.72
CA ILE A 446 24.39 -5.44 16.10
C ILE A 446 25.28 -6.36 15.27
N LEU A 447 24.92 -7.64 15.15
CA LEU A 447 25.70 -8.59 14.34
C LEU A 447 25.75 -8.19 12.85
N THR A 448 24.62 -7.75 12.32
CA THR A 448 24.51 -7.28 10.93
C THR A 448 25.40 -6.07 10.67
N PHE A 449 25.41 -5.11 11.60
CA PHE A 449 26.25 -3.92 11.51
C PHE A 449 27.75 -4.30 11.54
N VAL A 450 28.15 -5.13 12.49
CA VAL A 450 29.56 -5.57 12.61
C VAL A 450 30.01 -6.31 11.35
N VAL A 451 29.20 -7.22 10.83
CA VAL A 451 29.53 -7.97 9.62
C VAL A 451 29.58 -7.04 8.41
N TYR A 452 28.64 -6.11 8.28
CA TYR A 452 28.65 -5.13 7.21
C TYR A 452 29.94 -4.30 7.22
N GLU A 453 30.32 -3.70 8.37
CA GLU A 453 31.51 -2.87 8.50
C GLU A 453 32.79 -3.69 8.21
N LEU A 454 32.90 -4.91 8.74
CA LEU A 454 34.04 -5.78 8.51
C LEU A 454 34.26 -6.04 7.02
N PHE A 455 33.22 -6.45 6.31
CA PHE A 455 33.31 -6.72 4.86
C PHE A 455 33.47 -5.43 4.05
N PHE A 456 32.92 -4.32 4.49
CA PHE A 456 33.08 -3.04 3.82
C PHE A 456 34.50 -2.49 3.93
N ILE A 457 35.13 -2.58 5.09
CA ILE A 457 36.55 -2.19 5.30
C ILE A 457 37.48 -2.99 4.39
N VAL A 458 37.23 -4.30 4.24
CA VAL A 458 38.10 -5.18 3.42
C VAL A 458 37.86 -4.99 1.93
N SER A 459 36.61 -4.87 1.49
CA SER A 459 36.26 -4.88 0.06
C SER A 459 36.09 -3.49 -0.55
N HIS A 460 35.82 -2.47 0.25
CA HIS A 460 35.37 -1.13 -0.17
C HIS A 460 34.18 -1.14 -1.15
N ARG A 461 33.43 -2.26 -1.24
CA ARG A 461 32.32 -2.46 -2.17
C ARG A 461 31.03 -2.80 -1.41
N ILE A 462 30.01 -1.96 -1.54
CA ILE A 462 28.74 -2.09 -0.81
C ILE A 462 28.06 -3.44 -1.06
N TYR A 463 28.00 -3.90 -2.33
CA TYR A 463 27.33 -5.16 -2.67
C TYR A 463 28.05 -6.39 -2.09
N VAL A 464 29.37 -6.33 -1.88
CA VAL A 464 30.14 -7.40 -1.24
C VAL A 464 29.88 -7.42 0.27
N ALA A 465 29.67 -6.27 0.89
CA ALA A 465 29.41 -6.16 2.32
C ALA A 465 27.95 -6.45 2.70
N ILE A 466 26.98 -6.03 1.87
CA ILE A 466 25.55 -6.12 2.21
C ILE A 466 25.03 -7.57 2.14
N VAL A 467 25.52 -8.40 1.22
CA VAL A 467 25.06 -9.79 1.07
C VAL A 467 25.38 -10.66 2.30
N PRO A 468 26.63 -10.73 2.80
CA PRO A 468 26.94 -11.45 4.04
C PRO A 468 26.17 -10.88 5.25
N ALA A 469 26.04 -9.55 5.33
CA ALA A 469 25.29 -8.90 6.40
C ALA A 469 23.82 -9.35 6.42
N LEU A 470 23.15 -9.43 5.26
CA LEU A 470 21.77 -9.91 5.17
C LEU A 470 21.64 -11.41 5.52
N VAL A 471 22.60 -12.24 5.11
CA VAL A 471 22.60 -13.67 5.46
C VAL A 471 22.73 -13.83 6.97
N VAL A 472 23.66 -13.11 7.60
CA VAL A 472 23.85 -13.13 9.06
C VAL A 472 22.62 -12.57 9.77
N ALA A 473 21.99 -11.52 9.25
CA ALA A 473 20.75 -10.97 9.81
C ALA A 473 19.66 -12.05 9.88
N VAL A 474 19.36 -12.71 8.76
CA VAL A 474 18.31 -13.73 8.72
C VAL A 474 18.66 -14.91 9.63
N ALA A 475 19.87 -15.43 9.54
CA ALA A 475 20.31 -16.60 10.32
C ALA A 475 20.30 -16.33 11.83
N SER A 476 20.89 -15.21 12.27
CA SER A 476 20.97 -14.86 13.70
C SER A 476 19.61 -14.55 14.30
N TYR A 477 18.74 -13.86 13.57
CA TYR A 477 17.39 -13.55 14.03
C TYR A 477 16.57 -14.81 14.28
N PHE A 478 16.47 -15.70 13.28
CA PHE A 478 15.71 -16.94 13.41
C PHE A 478 16.29 -17.86 14.49
N ALA A 479 17.60 -17.98 14.57
CA ALA A 479 18.25 -18.77 15.62
C ALA A 479 17.90 -18.24 17.02
N LEU A 480 17.94 -16.92 17.22
CA LEU A 480 17.62 -16.31 18.51
C LEU A 480 16.13 -16.43 18.86
N VAL A 481 15.22 -16.17 17.91
CA VAL A 481 13.77 -16.31 18.16
C VAL A 481 13.40 -17.74 18.56
N LEU A 482 13.98 -18.74 17.91
CA LEU A 482 13.73 -20.14 18.24
C LEU A 482 14.35 -20.52 19.59
N LYS A 483 15.61 -20.14 19.85
CA LYS A 483 16.29 -20.42 21.12
C LYS A 483 15.62 -19.77 22.32
N LEU A 484 15.07 -18.56 22.16
CA LEU A 484 14.32 -17.85 23.19
C LEU A 484 12.84 -18.26 23.26
N GLN A 485 12.47 -19.35 22.60
CA GLN A 485 11.08 -19.89 22.57
C GLN A 485 10.03 -18.85 22.13
N GLY A 486 10.42 -17.92 21.26
CA GLY A 486 9.50 -16.96 20.65
C GLY A 486 8.44 -17.64 19.77
N LEU A 487 8.79 -18.78 19.15
CA LEU A 487 7.87 -19.65 18.41
C LEU A 487 7.94 -21.07 19.00
N SER A 488 6.78 -21.66 19.28
CA SER A 488 6.68 -23.08 19.60
C SER A 488 6.74 -23.93 18.33
N ARG A 489 7.03 -25.23 18.47
CA ARG A 489 7.09 -26.16 17.34
C ARG A 489 5.76 -26.23 16.56
N SER A 490 4.63 -26.21 17.25
CA SER A 490 3.29 -26.20 16.65
C SER A 490 3.04 -24.91 15.85
N GLU A 491 3.40 -23.76 16.40
CA GLU A 491 3.26 -22.46 15.73
C GLU A 491 4.17 -22.34 14.51
N LEU A 492 5.36 -22.95 14.56
CA LEU A 492 6.30 -22.95 13.44
C LEU A 492 5.71 -23.68 12.22
N TYR A 493 4.92 -24.76 12.43
CA TYR A 493 4.26 -25.47 11.32
C TYR A 493 3.18 -24.65 10.63
N GLU A 494 2.56 -23.69 11.32
CA GLU A 494 1.56 -22.79 10.73
C GLU A 494 2.21 -21.59 9.99
N PHE A 495 3.52 -21.39 10.20
CA PHE A 495 4.24 -20.32 9.50
C PHE A 495 4.50 -20.68 8.02
N PRO A 496 4.49 -19.72 7.09
CA PRO A 496 4.89 -19.96 5.70
C PRO A 496 6.26 -20.64 5.62
N MET A 497 6.37 -21.76 4.93
CA MET A 497 7.56 -22.63 4.86
C MET A 497 7.96 -23.29 6.20
N GLY A 498 7.12 -23.31 7.22
CA GLY A 498 7.41 -23.78 8.57
C GLY A 498 7.97 -25.21 8.64
N ARG A 499 7.51 -26.15 7.77
CA ARG A 499 8.07 -27.50 7.68
C ARG A 499 9.57 -27.52 7.32
N LYS A 500 10.01 -26.66 6.41
CA LYS A 500 11.44 -26.58 6.06
C LYS A 500 12.25 -25.94 7.18
N MET A 501 11.66 -24.95 7.84
CA MET A 501 12.27 -24.28 8.98
C MET A 501 12.41 -25.20 10.18
N SER A 502 11.42 -26.06 10.47
CA SER A 502 11.52 -27.04 11.56
C SER A 502 12.62 -28.07 11.35
N ILE A 503 12.82 -28.55 10.11
CA ILE A 503 13.92 -29.48 9.79
C ILE A 503 15.29 -28.83 10.05
N VAL A 504 15.44 -27.55 9.68
CA VAL A 504 16.67 -26.80 9.94
C VAL A 504 16.86 -26.57 11.44
N ALA A 505 15.78 -26.19 12.14
CA ALA A 505 15.79 -25.94 13.58
C ALA A 505 16.15 -27.21 14.38
N ASP A 506 15.58 -28.36 14.02
CA ASP A 506 15.91 -29.66 14.63
C ASP A 506 17.39 -30.03 14.40
N LYS A 507 17.91 -29.81 13.19
CA LYS A 507 19.31 -30.09 12.85
C LYS A 507 20.32 -29.28 13.68
N PHE A 508 19.95 -28.07 14.07
CA PHE A 508 20.81 -27.16 14.86
C PHE A 508 20.44 -27.12 16.35
N HIS A 509 19.56 -28.03 16.84
CA HIS A 509 19.09 -28.07 18.23
C HIS A 509 18.58 -26.71 18.74
N LEU A 510 17.86 -25.97 17.90
CA LEU A 510 17.33 -24.65 18.23
C LEU A 510 15.94 -24.70 18.87
N LEU A 511 15.24 -25.82 18.77
CA LEU A 511 13.96 -26.06 19.45
C LEU A 511 14.24 -26.87 20.71
N ASN A 512 13.93 -26.31 21.87
CA ASN A 512 13.82 -27.10 23.10
C ASN A 512 12.46 -27.81 23.05
N ASP A 513 12.46 -29.13 23.27
CA ASP A 513 11.26 -29.97 23.34
C ASP A 513 10.32 -29.55 24.47
#